data_2a324f739d2df1061a601b83946b76e0
#
_entry.id   2a324f739d2df1061a601b83946b76e0
#
_cell.length_a   1.000
_cell.length_b   1.000
_cell.length_c   1.000
_cell.angle_alpha   90.00
_cell.angle_beta   90.00
_cell.angle_gamma   90.00
#
_symmetry.space_group_name_H-M   'P 1'
#
loop_
_entity.id
_entity.type
_entity.pdbx_description
1 polymer ?
#
loop_
_entity_poly.entity_id
_entity_poly.type
_entity_poly.pdbx_seq_one_letter_code
_entity_poly.pdbx_strand_id
1 'polypeptide(L)'
;MNSYIVMQGETYREEKRLGIVRAPMKDKSGATPHSWERVNSLQKGDRTFHYVRGALVAVGTIQEDARVQSEGTPQAEWLAPCEYLELDDPLEIASCIKIVAQHLPIKYSAFQPDGNGNSGYLYPCNESLALVLLELLSSSKWRNIEQLEFVYDAVREEKYNSLTAWMMDSEYLLRLKFRELKSQFKALQLERWENKCAICGLDNPALLKAAYSKAWKDSNDAERIDPANGVLLCANHAALYESGQISFTGAGTLRMSAELQPLAGRYGLKKNLRIAANEANIPYFRWHRNNFFMEE
;
A
#
# COMPACT_ATOMS: atom_id res chain seq x y z
N MET A 1 -12.88 -1.70 -1.98
CA MET A 1 -12.52 -1.91 -0.56
C MET A 1 -11.06 -1.52 -0.38
N ASN A 2 -10.81 -0.53 0.45
CA ASN A 2 -9.49 -0.04 0.83
C ASN A 2 -9.27 -0.24 2.32
N SER A 3 -8.03 -0.03 2.78
CA SER A 3 -7.69 -0.09 4.19
C SER A 3 -7.09 1.23 4.65
N TYR A 4 -7.36 1.62 5.89
CA TYR A 4 -6.90 2.87 6.47
C TYR A 4 -6.44 2.68 7.92
N ILE A 5 -5.50 3.53 8.36
CA ILE A 5 -5.13 3.66 9.76
C ILE A 5 -5.74 4.96 10.29
N VAL A 6 -6.52 4.85 11.36
CA VAL A 6 -7.21 5.97 12.02
C VAL A 6 -6.46 6.32 13.29
N MET A 7 -5.92 7.54 13.37
CA MET A 7 -5.17 8.05 14.51
C MET A 7 -6.13 8.80 15.44
N GLN A 8 -6.59 8.17 16.52
CA GLN A 8 -7.71 8.70 17.30
C GLN A 8 -7.34 9.25 18.67
N GLY A 9 -6.18 8.98 19.22
CA GLY A 9 -5.76 9.58 20.50
C GLY A 9 -6.89 9.70 21.54
N GLU A 10 -7.31 10.92 21.83
CA GLU A 10 -8.36 11.22 22.84
C GLU A 10 -9.78 11.04 22.29
N THR A 11 -9.97 11.11 20.98
CA THR A 11 -11.30 11.00 20.34
C THR A 11 -11.83 9.57 20.28
N TYR A 12 -10.97 8.56 20.42
CA TYR A 12 -11.30 7.14 20.26
C TYR A 12 -12.55 6.70 21.02
N ARG A 13 -12.64 7.04 22.32
CA ARG A 13 -13.74 6.58 23.17
C ARG A 13 -15.10 7.14 22.69
N GLU A 14 -15.09 8.39 22.30
CA GLU A 14 -16.32 9.05 21.81
C GLU A 14 -16.72 8.51 20.45
N GLU A 15 -15.78 8.45 19.50
CA GLU A 15 -16.05 7.98 18.14
C GLU A 15 -16.49 6.50 18.14
N LYS A 16 -15.85 5.64 18.94
CA LYS A 16 -16.29 4.26 19.12
C LYS A 16 -17.70 4.18 19.70
N ARG A 17 -18.00 4.97 20.73
CA ARG A 17 -19.35 4.99 21.34
C ARG A 17 -20.43 5.42 20.35
N LEU A 18 -20.08 6.35 19.45
CA LEU A 18 -20.99 6.83 18.41
C LEU A 18 -21.02 5.91 17.17
N GLY A 19 -20.06 4.97 17.05
CA GLY A 19 -19.94 4.12 15.87
C GLY A 19 -19.57 4.89 14.62
N ILE A 20 -18.65 5.85 14.71
CA ILE A 20 -18.26 6.72 13.57
C ILE A 20 -16.75 6.95 13.51
N VAL A 21 -16.27 7.26 12.33
CA VAL A 21 -14.99 7.91 12.05
C VAL A 21 -15.29 9.31 11.55
N ARG A 22 -14.69 10.36 12.14
CA ARG A 22 -15.01 11.74 11.78
C ARG A 22 -13.79 12.66 11.84
N ALA A 23 -13.81 13.71 11.03
CA ALA A 23 -12.84 14.80 11.10
C ALA A 23 -13.50 16.14 10.75
N PRO A 24 -13.13 17.23 11.45
CA PRO A 24 -13.57 18.57 11.08
C PRO A 24 -13.12 18.93 9.67
N MET A 25 -13.92 19.71 8.93
CA MET A 25 -13.55 20.17 7.60
C MET A 25 -12.43 21.18 7.63
N LYS A 26 -12.28 21.92 8.74
CA LYS A 26 -11.25 22.96 8.90
C LYS A 26 -10.62 22.87 10.28
N ASP A 27 -9.34 23.18 10.34
CA ASP A 27 -8.63 23.36 11.60
C ASP A 27 -8.84 24.77 12.17
N LYS A 28 -8.21 25.06 13.31
CA LYS A 28 -8.33 26.37 13.99
C LYS A 28 -7.79 27.53 13.16
N SER A 29 -6.95 27.27 12.16
CA SER A 29 -6.44 28.30 11.23
C SER A 29 -7.31 28.52 10.00
N GLY A 30 -8.36 27.69 9.84
CA GLY A 30 -9.22 27.67 8.66
C GLY A 30 -8.69 26.83 7.49
N ALA A 31 -7.56 26.14 7.67
CA ALA A 31 -7.02 25.23 6.68
C ALA A 31 -7.70 23.85 6.76
N THR A 32 -7.65 23.10 5.66
CA THR A 32 -8.12 21.72 5.60
C THR A 32 -6.92 20.77 5.58
N PRO A 33 -6.58 20.12 6.70
CA PRO A 33 -5.50 19.13 6.71
C PRO A 33 -5.83 17.95 5.80
N HIS A 34 -4.90 17.56 4.97
CA HIS A 34 -5.11 16.48 3.99
C HIS A 34 -5.50 15.13 4.64
N SER A 35 -5.01 14.86 5.86
CA SER A 35 -5.41 13.65 6.61
C SER A 35 -6.86 13.70 7.12
N TRP A 36 -7.42 14.88 7.29
CA TRP A 36 -8.84 15.08 7.66
C TRP A 36 -9.73 14.99 6.43
N GLU A 37 -9.37 15.70 5.35
CA GLU A 37 -10.10 15.66 4.07
C GLU A 37 -10.29 14.22 3.55
N ARG A 38 -9.31 13.35 3.81
CA ARG A 38 -9.37 11.94 3.39
C ARG A 38 -10.55 11.18 3.98
N VAL A 39 -11.13 11.61 5.11
CA VAL A 39 -12.35 11.01 5.67
C VAL A 39 -13.49 11.04 4.65
N ASN A 40 -13.58 12.09 3.82
CA ASN A 40 -14.56 12.19 2.74
C ASN A 40 -14.45 11.08 1.67
N SER A 41 -13.31 10.39 1.59
CA SER A 41 -13.10 9.30 0.63
C SER A 41 -13.46 7.91 1.15
N LEU A 42 -13.87 7.79 2.41
CA LEU A 42 -14.28 6.52 3.01
C LEU A 42 -15.56 5.99 2.35
N GLN A 43 -15.55 4.72 2.00
CA GLN A 43 -16.67 4.03 1.34
C GLN A 43 -17.09 2.82 2.16
N LYS A 44 -18.35 2.43 2.01
CA LYS A 44 -18.90 1.22 2.61
C LYS A 44 -18.01 0.01 2.30
N GLY A 45 -17.68 -0.76 3.33
CA GLY A 45 -16.82 -1.94 3.24
C GLY A 45 -15.33 -1.66 3.39
N ASP A 46 -14.90 -0.39 3.47
CA ASP A 46 -13.50 -0.07 3.76
C ASP A 46 -13.12 -0.54 5.16
N ARG A 47 -11.87 -0.99 5.31
CA ARG A 47 -11.32 -1.53 6.56
C ARG A 47 -10.52 -0.46 7.30
N THR A 48 -10.63 -0.46 8.63
CA THR A 48 -9.93 0.50 9.49
C THR A 48 -9.13 -0.22 10.57
N PHE A 49 -7.93 0.31 10.84
CA PHE A 49 -7.08 -0.05 11.97
C PHE A 49 -7.00 1.17 12.89
N HIS A 50 -7.44 1.04 14.13
CA HIS A 50 -7.57 2.16 15.06
C HIS A 50 -6.36 2.24 15.99
N TYR A 51 -5.56 3.29 15.80
CA TYR A 51 -4.34 3.55 16.58
C TYR A 51 -4.60 4.56 17.68
N VAL A 52 -4.24 4.19 18.91
CA VAL A 52 -4.38 5.01 20.11
C VAL A 52 -3.11 4.92 20.96
N ARG A 53 -2.41 6.04 21.15
CA ARG A 53 -1.29 6.17 22.08
C ARG A 53 -0.22 5.05 21.98
N GLY A 54 0.21 4.71 20.79
CA GLY A 54 1.29 3.74 20.57
C GLY A 54 0.84 2.36 20.09
N ALA A 55 -0.45 2.02 20.20
CA ALA A 55 -0.95 0.69 19.88
C ALA A 55 -2.16 0.73 18.94
N LEU A 56 -2.33 -0.33 18.14
CA LEU A 56 -3.61 -0.64 17.52
C LEU A 56 -4.49 -1.29 18.59
N VAL A 57 -5.67 -0.71 18.82
CA VAL A 57 -6.59 -1.13 19.89
C VAL A 57 -7.89 -1.73 19.36
N ALA A 58 -8.20 -1.47 18.10
CA ALA A 58 -9.39 -1.99 17.44
C ALA A 58 -9.18 -2.08 15.95
N VAL A 59 -10.01 -2.87 15.29
CA VAL A 59 -10.22 -2.86 13.85
C VAL A 59 -11.67 -2.51 13.56
N GLY A 60 -11.99 -2.17 12.31
CA GLY A 60 -13.36 -1.80 11.99
C GLY A 60 -13.70 -1.91 10.52
N THR A 61 -15.00 -1.76 10.23
CA THR A 61 -15.55 -1.71 8.86
C THR A 61 -16.43 -0.49 8.72
N ILE A 62 -16.21 0.29 7.67
CA ILE A 62 -17.08 1.40 7.29
C ILE A 62 -18.40 0.84 6.79
N GLN A 63 -19.51 1.28 7.40
CA GLN A 63 -20.84 0.75 7.17
C GLN A 63 -21.60 1.48 6.07
N GLU A 64 -21.29 2.76 5.87
CA GLU A 64 -21.86 3.62 4.84
C GLU A 64 -20.78 4.57 4.32
N ASP A 65 -20.96 5.07 3.09
CA ASP A 65 -20.07 6.09 2.52
C ASP A 65 -20.02 7.34 3.40
N ALA A 66 -18.88 8.00 3.40
CA ALA A 66 -18.69 9.23 4.15
C ALA A 66 -19.64 10.33 3.66
N ARG A 67 -20.10 11.15 4.60
CA ARG A 67 -20.98 12.30 4.33
C ARG A 67 -20.53 13.54 5.11
N VAL A 68 -20.98 14.69 4.65
CA VAL A 68 -20.81 15.95 5.38
C VAL A 68 -21.94 16.09 6.40
N GLN A 69 -21.58 16.45 7.61
CA GLN A 69 -22.52 16.82 8.66
C GLN A 69 -22.36 18.31 8.98
N SER A 70 -23.49 19.00 9.31
CA SER A 70 -23.51 20.43 9.66
C SER A 70 -22.91 21.32 8.59
N GLU A 71 -23.13 21.01 7.31
CA GLU A 71 -22.61 21.77 6.16
C GLU A 71 -22.97 23.26 6.28
N GLY A 72 -22.03 24.12 5.90
CA GLY A 72 -22.20 25.58 5.97
C GLY A 72 -22.04 26.18 7.36
N THR A 73 -21.70 25.40 8.39
CA THR A 73 -21.45 25.90 9.73
C THR A 73 -19.96 25.75 10.12
N PRO A 74 -19.49 26.49 11.16
CA PRO A 74 -18.14 26.27 11.71
C PRO A 74 -17.88 24.86 12.27
N GLN A 75 -18.95 24.10 12.54
CA GLN A 75 -18.92 22.72 13.04
C GLN A 75 -19.03 21.68 11.92
N ALA A 76 -18.89 22.08 10.65
CA ALA A 76 -18.95 21.17 9.53
C ALA A 76 -17.83 20.10 9.63
N GLU A 77 -18.22 18.84 9.50
CA GLU A 77 -17.31 17.70 9.58
C GLU A 77 -17.65 16.64 8.54
N TRP A 78 -16.66 15.89 8.11
CA TRP A 78 -16.85 14.62 7.41
C TRP A 78 -17.00 13.51 8.44
N LEU A 79 -17.95 12.63 8.23
CA LEU A 79 -18.11 11.43 9.04
C LEU A 79 -18.53 10.22 8.20
N ALA A 80 -18.13 9.04 8.65
CA ALA A 80 -18.56 7.75 8.13
C ALA A 80 -18.96 6.83 9.29
N PRO A 81 -20.13 6.18 9.25
CA PRO A 81 -20.49 5.12 10.19
C PRO A 81 -19.47 3.99 10.13
N CYS A 82 -19.02 3.53 11.28
CA CYS A 82 -17.99 2.49 11.43
C CYS A 82 -18.38 1.51 12.53
N GLU A 83 -18.32 0.23 12.21
CA GLU A 83 -18.37 -0.83 13.21
C GLU A 83 -16.97 -1.02 13.78
N TYR A 84 -16.86 -1.03 15.10
CA TYR A 84 -15.60 -1.21 15.84
C TYR A 84 -15.54 -2.60 16.45
N LEU A 85 -14.44 -3.31 16.25
CA LEU A 85 -14.12 -4.57 16.93
C LEU A 85 -12.84 -4.34 17.74
N GLU A 86 -12.97 -4.35 19.07
CA GLU A 86 -11.81 -4.16 19.95
C GLU A 86 -10.91 -5.39 19.94
N LEU A 87 -9.62 -5.13 20.06
CA LEU A 87 -8.61 -6.17 20.20
C LEU A 87 -8.51 -6.58 21.65
N ASP A 88 -8.53 -7.88 21.92
CA ASP A 88 -8.29 -8.42 23.29
C ASP A 88 -6.89 -8.03 23.77
N ASP A 89 -5.90 -8.12 22.86
CA ASP A 89 -4.50 -7.72 23.07
C ASP A 89 -4.12 -6.60 22.09
N PRO A 90 -4.01 -5.35 22.53
CA PRO A 90 -3.54 -4.26 21.68
C PRO A 90 -2.15 -4.51 21.11
N LEU A 91 -1.94 -4.23 19.81
CA LEU A 91 -0.66 -4.37 19.15
C LEU A 91 0.17 -3.09 19.31
N GLU A 92 1.21 -3.14 20.12
CA GLU A 92 2.17 -2.05 20.25
C GLU A 92 3.04 -1.94 18.99
N ILE A 93 2.92 -0.84 18.25
CA ILE A 93 3.63 -0.64 16.97
C ILE A 93 5.13 -0.56 17.17
N ALA A 94 5.62 0.05 18.26
CA ALA A 94 7.04 0.14 18.56
C ALA A 94 7.71 -1.25 18.67
N SER A 95 7.00 -2.25 19.21
CA SER A 95 7.52 -3.61 19.35
C SER A 95 7.74 -4.34 18.01
N CYS A 96 6.97 -3.96 16.98
CA CYS A 96 7.01 -4.59 15.65
C CYS A 96 7.43 -3.63 14.51
N ILE A 97 7.88 -2.43 14.84
CA ILE A 97 8.16 -1.37 13.85
C ILE A 97 9.17 -1.79 12.78
N LYS A 98 10.14 -2.62 13.09
CA LYS A 98 11.14 -3.12 12.12
C LYS A 98 10.50 -3.90 10.98
N ILE A 99 9.41 -4.62 11.24
CA ILE A 99 8.64 -5.36 10.25
C ILE A 99 7.71 -4.40 9.51
N VAL A 100 6.94 -3.61 10.25
CA VAL A 100 5.97 -2.66 9.73
C VAL A 100 6.62 -1.62 8.81
N ALA A 101 7.79 -1.10 9.17
CA ALA A 101 8.51 -0.07 8.42
C ALA A 101 8.83 -0.47 6.97
N GLN A 102 9.04 -1.75 6.69
CA GLN A 102 9.30 -2.25 5.33
C GLN A 102 8.10 -2.04 4.38
N HIS A 103 6.90 -1.90 4.94
CA HIS A 103 5.63 -1.77 4.21
C HIS A 103 5.05 -0.35 4.26
N LEU A 104 5.66 0.55 5.03
CA LEU A 104 5.23 1.95 5.12
C LEU A 104 5.53 2.69 3.82
N PRO A 105 4.60 3.54 3.34
CA PRO A 105 4.85 4.42 2.21
C PRO A 105 5.88 5.50 2.59
N ILE A 106 6.63 5.99 1.60
CA ILE A 106 7.62 7.08 1.81
C ILE A 106 6.89 8.38 2.17
N LYS A 107 5.70 8.61 1.60
CA LYS A 107 4.86 9.78 1.90
C LYS A 107 3.57 9.33 2.58
N TYR A 108 3.07 10.18 3.48
CA TYR A 108 1.83 9.91 4.22
C TYR A 108 1.86 8.62 5.04
N SER A 109 3.04 8.32 5.61
CA SER A 109 3.21 7.24 6.57
C SER A 109 2.42 7.51 7.84
N ALA A 110 1.70 6.49 8.35
CA ALA A 110 1.00 6.58 9.63
C ALA A 110 1.97 6.56 10.83
N PHE A 111 3.13 5.92 10.67
CA PHE A 111 4.08 5.71 11.76
C PHE A 111 5.44 6.33 11.46
N GLN A 112 6.10 6.77 12.50
CA GLN A 112 7.47 7.22 12.53
C GLN A 112 8.44 6.02 12.64
N PRO A 113 9.75 6.20 12.39
CA PRO A 113 10.73 5.11 12.48
C PRO A 113 10.85 4.46 13.87
N ASP A 114 10.44 5.15 14.93
CA ASP A 114 10.41 4.66 16.31
C ASP A 114 9.11 3.96 16.69
N GLY A 115 8.13 3.91 15.79
CA GLY A 115 6.81 3.32 16.00
C GLY A 115 5.75 4.28 16.54
N ASN A 116 6.13 5.53 16.84
CA ASN A 116 5.14 6.55 17.20
C ASN A 116 4.25 6.91 16.01
N GLY A 117 3.01 7.30 16.30
CA GLY A 117 2.09 7.78 15.28
C GLY A 117 2.48 9.18 14.80
N ASN A 118 2.30 9.42 13.49
CA ASN A 118 2.42 10.75 12.93
C ASN A 118 1.20 11.61 13.29
N SER A 119 1.42 12.93 13.32
CA SER A 119 0.33 13.90 13.53
C SER A 119 -0.58 13.92 12.31
N GLY A 120 -1.79 13.51 12.46
CA GLY A 120 -2.81 13.44 11.41
C GLY A 120 -3.94 12.55 11.88
N TYR A 121 -4.95 12.35 11.04
CA TYR A 121 -6.11 11.57 11.46
C TYR A 121 -6.27 10.28 10.65
N LEU A 122 -6.41 10.35 9.32
CA LEU A 122 -6.64 9.19 8.45
C LEU A 122 -5.48 8.99 7.47
N TYR A 123 -4.85 7.84 7.54
CA TYR A 123 -3.74 7.45 6.67
C TYR A 123 -4.12 6.26 5.79
N PRO A 124 -3.70 6.23 4.51
CA PRO A 124 -3.89 5.06 3.68
C PRO A 124 -3.05 3.89 4.23
N CYS A 125 -3.64 2.72 4.24
CA CYS A 125 -2.98 1.47 4.58
C CYS A 125 -2.99 0.59 3.33
N ASN A 126 -1.86 0.50 2.64
CA ASN A 126 -1.76 -0.34 1.45
C ASN A 126 -1.90 -1.82 1.79
N GLU A 127 -2.20 -2.66 0.80
CA GLU A 127 -2.50 -4.08 1.02
C GLU A 127 -1.35 -4.83 1.68
N SER A 128 -0.10 -4.49 1.36
CA SER A 128 1.08 -5.12 1.95
C SER A 128 1.20 -4.79 3.45
N LEU A 129 0.95 -3.52 3.81
CA LEU A 129 0.91 -3.09 5.20
C LEU A 129 -0.26 -3.72 5.95
N ALA A 130 -1.47 -3.70 5.35
CA ALA A 130 -2.66 -4.29 5.96
C ALA A 130 -2.49 -5.79 6.23
N LEU A 131 -1.92 -6.55 5.29
CA LEU A 131 -1.63 -7.98 5.48
C LEU A 131 -0.64 -8.22 6.61
N VAL A 132 0.41 -7.42 6.72
CA VAL A 132 1.38 -7.51 7.82
C VAL A 132 0.74 -7.19 9.16
N LEU A 133 -0.09 -6.16 9.23
CA LEU A 133 -0.82 -5.83 10.46
C LEU A 133 -1.77 -6.96 10.86
N LEU A 134 -2.50 -7.57 9.92
CA LEU A 134 -3.35 -8.72 10.19
C LEU A 134 -2.54 -9.93 10.67
N GLU A 135 -1.39 -10.21 10.07
CA GLU A 135 -0.49 -11.29 10.51
C GLU A 135 0.03 -11.09 11.94
N LEU A 136 0.38 -9.84 12.29
CA LEU A 136 0.82 -9.49 13.64
C LEU A 136 -0.31 -9.55 14.68
N LEU A 137 -1.54 -9.21 14.28
CA LEU A 137 -2.72 -9.28 15.12
C LEU A 137 -3.24 -10.72 15.30
N SER A 138 -3.11 -11.55 14.27
CA SER A 138 -3.45 -12.96 14.38
C SER A 138 -2.34 -13.68 15.15
N SER A 139 -2.58 -14.00 16.41
CA SER A 139 -1.68 -14.91 17.13
C SER A 139 -1.41 -16.15 16.27
N SER A 140 -0.18 -16.63 16.25
CA SER A 140 0.48 -17.75 15.54
C SER A 140 -0.34 -18.98 15.05
N LYS A 141 -1.66 -18.99 15.18
CA LYS A 141 -2.54 -20.12 14.88
C LYS A 141 -2.97 -20.26 13.41
N TRP A 142 -2.75 -19.24 12.57
CA TRP A 142 -3.37 -19.15 11.23
C TRP A 142 -2.35 -19.20 10.08
N ARG A 143 -1.28 -19.97 10.17
CA ARG A 143 -0.17 -19.93 9.19
C ARG A 143 -0.36 -20.77 7.92
N ASN A 144 -1.47 -21.45 7.72
CA ASN A 144 -1.66 -22.34 6.56
C ASN A 144 -2.70 -21.77 5.58
N ILE A 145 -2.22 -21.28 4.42
CA ILE A 145 -3.05 -20.63 3.36
C ILE A 145 -4.15 -21.57 2.83
N GLU A 146 -3.89 -22.90 2.74
CA GLU A 146 -4.88 -23.90 2.30
C GLU A 146 -6.03 -24.05 3.32
N GLN A 147 -5.76 -23.79 4.60
CA GLN A 147 -6.82 -23.77 5.63
C GLN A 147 -7.66 -22.50 5.59
N LEU A 148 -7.11 -21.37 5.13
CA LEU A 148 -7.86 -20.10 5.03
C LEU A 148 -8.99 -20.17 4.01
N GLU A 149 -8.81 -20.80 2.85
CA GLU A 149 -9.89 -20.94 1.84
C GLU A 149 -11.05 -21.78 2.38
N PHE A 150 -10.75 -22.91 3.05
CA PHE A 150 -11.76 -23.77 3.64
C PHE A 150 -12.50 -23.12 4.81
N VAL A 151 -11.78 -22.40 5.67
CA VAL A 151 -12.36 -21.71 6.83
C VAL A 151 -13.14 -20.47 6.38
N TYR A 152 -12.73 -19.81 5.29
CA TYR A 152 -13.44 -18.66 4.72
C TYR A 152 -14.89 -19.02 4.32
N ASP A 153 -15.08 -20.13 3.64
CA ASP A 153 -16.43 -20.58 3.23
C ASP A 153 -17.28 -20.96 4.46
N ALA A 154 -16.69 -21.60 5.47
CA ALA A 154 -17.38 -21.93 6.73
C ALA A 154 -17.75 -20.71 7.58
N VAL A 155 -16.86 -19.70 7.63
CA VAL A 155 -17.06 -18.45 8.35
C VAL A 155 -18.09 -17.55 7.68
N ARG A 156 -18.24 -17.62 6.35
CA ARG A 156 -19.20 -16.82 5.58
C ARG A 156 -20.64 -17.20 5.86
N GLU A 157 -20.90 -18.41 6.32
CA GLU A 157 -22.24 -18.88 6.68
C GLU A 157 -22.67 -18.45 8.11
N GLU A 158 -21.71 -18.15 8.99
CA GLU A 158 -21.97 -17.61 10.32
C GLU A 158 -21.93 -16.08 10.31
N LYS A 159 -22.95 -15.42 10.87
CA LYS A 159 -23.00 -13.94 10.95
C LYS A 159 -21.77 -13.39 11.65
N TYR A 160 -21.00 -12.61 10.91
CA TYR A 160 -19.77 -11.94 11.35
C TYR A 160 -19.99 -11.03 12.55
N ASN A 161 -19.71 -11.51 13.75
CA ASN A 161 -19.63 -10.68 14.94
C ASN A 161 -18.35 -10.94 15.75
N SER A 162 -17.39 -11.70 15.21
CA SER A 162 -16.15 -11.96 15.89
C SER A 162 -14.95 -11.28 15.21
N LEU A 163 -14.03 -10.79 15.98
CA LEU A 163 -12.75 -10.24 15.54
C LEU A 163 -12.00 -11.21 14.63
N THR A 164 -12.01 -12.50 14.97
CA THR A 164 -11.36 -13.55 14.16
C THR A 164 -11.97 -13.65 12.77
N ALA A 165 -13.29 -13.66 12.63
CA ALA A 165 -13.99 -13.71 11.36
C ALA A 165 -13.65 -12.46 10.50
N TRP A 166 -13.62 -11.28 11.11
CA TRP A 166 -13.23 -10.05 10.44
C TRP A 166 -11.79 -10.11 9.91
N MET A 167 -10.85 -10.61 10.71
CA MET A 167 -9.44 -10.74 10.32
C MET A 167 -9.27 -11.69 9.13
N MET A 168 -9.92 -12.83 9.16
CA MET A 168 -9.85 -13.85 8.10
C MET A 168 -10.45 -13.34 6.79
N ASP A 169 -11.64 -12.75 6.85
CA ASP A 169 -12.29 -12.14 5.68
C ASP A 169 -11.43 -11.02 5.09
N SER A 170 -10.89 -10.16 5.94
CA SER A 170 -10.03 -9.07 5.50
C SER A 170 -8.75 -9.57 4.83
N GLU A 171 -8.10 -10.59 5.39
CA GLU A 171 -6.90 -11.18 4.81
C GLU A 171 -7.20 -11.83 3.45
N TYR A 172 -8.28 -12.60 3.34
CA TYR A 172 -8.68 -13.24 2.09
C TYR A 172 -8.93 -12.21 0.98
N LEU A 173 -9.75 -11.20 1.24
CA LEU A 173 -10.08 -10.15 0.27
C LEU A 173 -8.85 -9.32 -0.15
N LEU A 174 -7.96 -9.01 0.80
CA LEU A 174 -6.71 -8.30 0.49
C LEU A 174 -5.79 -9.14 -0.39
N ARG A 175 -5.66 -10.44 -0.14
CA ARG A 175 -4.85 -11.35 -0.97
C ARG A 175 -5.43 -11.50 -2.38
N LEU A 176 -6.75 -11.57 -2.51
CA LEU A 176 -7.41 -11.59 -3.82
C LEU A 176 -7.14 -10.31 -4.60
N LYS A 177 -7.39 -9.14 -4.00
CA LYS A 177 -7.14 -7.84 -4.63
C LYS A 177 -5.67 -7.71 -5.06
N PHE A 178 -4.74 -8.05 -4.19
CA PHE A 178 -3.31 -7.99 -4.47
C PHE A 178 -2.90 -8.87 -5.64
N ARG A 179 -3.39 -10.11 -5.68
CA ARG A 179 -3.13 -11.07 -6.76
C ARG A 179 -3.71 -10.59 -8.09
N GLU A 180 -4.95 -10.10 -8.08
CA GLU A 180 -5.64 -9.61 -9.27
C GLU A 180 -4.92 -8.41 -9.89
N LEU A 181 -4.64 -7.37 -9.12
CA LEU A 181 -3.94 -6.18 -9.62
C LEU A 181 -2.54 -6.50 -10.15
N LYS A 182 -1.78 -7.38 -9.48
CA LYS A 182 -0.48 -7.83 -9.98
C LYS A 182 -0.57 -8.64 -11.27
N SER A 183 -1.59 -9.47 -11.41
CA SER A 183 -1.86 -10.25 -12.63
C SER A 183 -2.19 -9.33 -13.80
N GLN A 184 -3.09 -8.36 -13.59
CA GLN A 184 -3.43 -7.35 -14.60
C GLN A 184 -2.20 -6.54 -15.02
N PHE A 185 -1.43 -6.02 -14.06
CA PHE A 185 -0.21 -5.28 -14.35
C PHE A 185 0.79 -6.10 -15.18
N LYS A 186 1.01 -7.37 -14.81
CA LYS A 186 1.90 -8.27 -15.57
C LYS A 186 1.40 -8.47 -17.00
N ALA A 187 0.11 -8.68 -17.22
CA ALA A 187 -0.46 -8.84 -18.55
C ALA A 187 -0.23 -7.59 -19.42
N LEU A 188 -0.49 -6.40 -18.87
CA LEU A 188 -0.25 -5.12 -19.55
C LEU A 188 1.24 -4.89 -19.88
N GLN A 189 2.15 -5.30 -19.00
CA GLN A 189 3.59 -5.21 -19.27
C GLN A 189 4.02 -6.18 -20.38
N LEU A 190 3.50 -7.41 -20.39
CA LEU A 190 3.78 -8.39 -21.45
C LEU A 190 3.34 -7.86 -22.82
N GLU A 191 2.15 -7.30 -22.92
CA GLU A 191 1.64 -6.69 -24.15
C GLU A 191 2.50 -5.50 -24.58
N ARG A 192 2.74 -4.54 -23.68
CA ARG A 192 3.49 -3.31 -23.96
C ARG A 192 4.91 -3.56 -24.46
N TRP A 193 5.59 -4.55 -23.91
CA TRP A 193 6.98 -4.88 -24.22
C TRP A 193 7.11 -6.08 -25.18
N GLU A 194 6.04 -6.42 -25.89
CA GLU A 194 6.03 -7.50 -26.90
C GLU A 194 6.57 -8.84 -26.37
N ASN A 195 6.29 -9.15 -25.09
CA ASN A 195 6.78 -10.33 -24.39
C ASN A 195 8.32 -10.45 -24.37
N LYS A 196 9.05 -9.33 -24.34
CA LYS A 196 10.52 -9.30 -24.35
C LYS A 196 11.07 -8.44 -23.23
N CYS A 197 12.21 -8.85 -22.69
CA CYS A 197 12.96 -8.00 -21.76
C CYS A 197 13.37 -6.69 -22.45
N ALA A 198 13.01 -5.55 -21.87
CA ALA A 198 13.30 -4.23 -22.42
C ALA A 198 14.81 -3.94 -22.61
N ILE A 199 15.68 -4.64 -21.88
CA ILE A 199 17.14 -4.44 -21.93
C ILE A 199 17.81 -5.39 -22.91
N CYS A 200 17.57 -6.71 -22.79
CA CYS A 200 18.32 -7.71 -23.55
C CYS A 200 17.50 -8.45 -24.61
N GLY A 201 16.20 -8.19 -24.70
CA GLY A 201 15.31 -8.83 -25.67
C GLY A 201 14.98 -10.30 -25.39
N LEU A 202 15.36 -10.85 -24.21
CA LEU A 202 14.98 -12.21 -23.82
C LEU A 202 13.46 -12.35 -23.85
N ASP A 203 12.95 -13.40 -24.51
CA ASP A 203 11.52 -13.64 -24.75
C ASP A 203 10.95 -14.88 -24.07
N ASN A 204 11.68 -15.47 -23.12
CA ASN A 204 11.19 -16.59 -22.34
C ASN A 204 10.22 -16.12 -21.24
N PRO A 205 8.90 -16.43 -21.31
CA PRO A 205 7.90 -15.94 -20.37
C PRO A 205 8.16 -16.34 -18.91
N ALA A 206 8.80 -17.50 -18.68
CA ALA A 206 9.12 -17.99 -17.33
C ALA A 206 10.18 -17.11 -16.64
N LEU A 207 10.99 -16.40 -17.39
CA LEU A 207 12.06 -15.54 -16.91
C LEU A 207 11.68 -14.05 -16.93
N LEU A 208 10.50 -13.70 -17.43
CA LEU A 208 10.06 -12.31 -17.53
C LEU A 208 9.31 -11.86 -16.26
N LYS A 209 9.72 -10.72 -15.74
CA LYS A 209 9.12 -10.06 -14.58
C LYS A 209 8.68 -8.65 -14.94
N ALA A 210 7.48 -8.28 -14.48
CA ALA A 210 6.98 -6.91 -14.53
C ALA A 210 7.50 -6.17 -13.29
N ALA A 211 8.51 -5.31 -13.47
CA ALA A 211 9.12 -4.54 -12.40
C ALA A 211 8.47 -3.16 -12.30
N TYR A 212 8.05 -2.76 -11.09
CA TYR A 212 7.47 -1.44 -10.83
C TYR A 212 8.55 -0.37 -10.76
N SER A 213 8.27 0.79 -11.36
CA SER A 213 9.10 1.99 -11.24
C SER A 213 8.76 2.81 -9.99
N LYS A 214 7.49 3.03 -9.72
CA LYS A 214 7.01 3.54 -8.43
C LYS A 214 6.53 2.35 -7.62
N ALA A 215 7.10 2.16 -6.43
CA ALA A 215 6.84 0.98 -5.62
C ALA A 215 5.34 0.79 -5.32
N TRP A 216 4.91 -0.46 -5.21
CA TRP A 216 3.52 -0.83 -4.89
C TRP A 216 2.96 -0.07 -3.69
N LYS A 217 3.72 -0.02 -2.60
CA LYS A 217 3.34 0.62 -1.34
C LYS A 217 3.16 2.15 -1.44
N ASP A 218 3.73 2.76 -2.46
CA ASP A 218 3.68 4.20 -2.71
C ASP A 218 2.72 4.56 -3.85
N SER A 219 2.13 3.55 -4.52
CA SER A 219 1.21 3.69 -5.65
C SER A 219 -0.24 3.57 -5.20
N ASN A 220 -1.13 4.36 -5.80
CA ASN A 220 -2.57 4.16 -5.70
C ASN A 220 -3.04 3.06 -6.66
N ASP A 221 -4.31 2.66 -6.60
CA ASP A 221 -4.84 1.55 -7.40
C ASP A 221 -4.72 1.80 -8.92
N ALA A 222 -4.91 3.03 -9.38
CA ALA A 222 -4.73 3.37 -10.79
C ALA A 222 -3.26 3.25 -11.22
N GLU A 223 -2.32 3.74 -10.41
CA GLU A 223 -0.88 3.62 -10.67
C GLU A 223 -0.38 2.17 -10.63
N ARG A 224 -1.03 1.30 -9.85
CA ARG A 224 -0.68 -0.14 -9.73
C ARG A 224 -0.97 -0.95 -10.98
N ILE A 225 -1.92 -0.50 -11.80
CA ILE A 225 -2.26 -1.12 -13.09
C ILE A 225 -1.85 -0.25 -14.28
N ASP A 226 -1.21 0.91 -14.06
CA ASP A 226 -0.73 1.75 -15.15
C ASP A 226 0.47 1.09 -15.85
N PRO A 227 0.37 0.76 -17.15
CA PRO A 227 1.48 0.17 -17.89
C PRO A 227 2.73 1.05 -17.92
N ALA A 228 2.58 2.37 -17.74
CA ALA A 228 3.69 3.30 -17.67
C ALA A 228 4.49 3.21 -16.36
N ASN A 229 3.89 2.66 -15.30
CA ASN A 229 4.54 2.45 -14.00
C ASN A 229 5.45 1.22 -13.97
N GLY A 230 5.91 0.71 -15.09
CA GLY A 230 6.78 -0.45 -15.05
C GLY A 230 7.56 -0.73 -16.31
N VAL A 231 8.43 -1.71 -16.18
CA VAL A 231 9.28 -2.23 -17.25
C VAL A 231 9.26 -3.75 -17.20
N LEU A 232 9.09 -4.40 -18.35
CA LEU A 232 9.24 -5.85 -18.46
C LEU A 232 10.71 -6.21 -18.58
N LEU A 233 11.22 -6.96 -17.64
CA LEU A 233 12.63 -7.31 -17.55
C LEU A 233 12.81 -8.82 -17.35
N CYS A 234 13.93 -9.38 -17.78
CA CYS A 234 14.31 -10.73 -17.36
C CYS A 234 14.69 -10.73 -15.86
N ALA A 235 14.72 -11.91 -15.25
CA ALA A 235 14.96 -12.07 -13.81
C ALA A 235 16.22 -11.31 -13.33
N ASN A 236 17.32 -11.34 -14.06
CA ASN A 236 18.57 -10.64 -13.70
C ASN A 236 18.40 -9.12 -13.74
N HIS A 237 17.85 -8.59 -14.84
CA HIS A 237 17.67 -7.15 -15.00
C HIS A 237 16.58 -6.60 -14.04
N ALA A 238 15.56 -7.39 -13.76
CA ALA A 238 14.55 -7.04 -12.75
C ALA A 238 15.18 -6.93 -11.35
N ALA A 239 16.03 -7.88 -10.96
CA ALA A 239 16.73 -7.82 -9.69
C ALA A 239 17.61 -6.57 -9.57
N LEU A 240 18.35 -6.20 -10.64
CA LEU A 240 19.16 -4.98 -10.65
C LEU A 240 18.32 -3.70 -10.59
N TYR A 241 17.14 -3.69 -11.20
CA TYR A 241 16.22 -2.55 -11.17
C TYR A 241 15.55 -2.42 -9.80
N GLU A 242 14.99 -3.50 -9.28
CA GLU A 242 14.33 -3.54 -7.97
C GLU A 242 15.28 -3.26 -6.79
N SER A 243 16.58 -3.56 -6.94
CA SER A 243 17.61 -3.21 -5.94
C SER A 243 18.18 -1.79 -6.10
N GLY A 244 17.76 -1.04 -7.12
CA GLY A 244 18.24 0.32 -7.36
C GLY A 244 19.64 0.40 -7.99
N GLN A 245 20.23 -0.71 -8.42
CA GLN A 245 21.54 -0.70 -9.10
C GLN A 245 21.46 -0.18 -10.53
N ILE A 246 20.29 -0.29 -11.18
CA ILE A 246 19.99 0.35 -12.44
C ILE A 246 18.71 1.18 -12.35
N SER A 247 18.63 2.19 -13.21
CA SER A 247 17.41 3.00 -13.39
C SER A 247 17.39 3.57 -14.82
N PHE A 248 16.36 4.32 -15.18
CA PHE A 248 16.23 4.94 -16.50
C PHE A 248 15.97 6.44 -16.39
N THR A 249 16.52 7.21 -17.33
CA THR A 249 16.13 8.62 -17.51
C THR A 249 14.69 8.70 -18.03
N GLY A 250 14.10 9.90 -18.05
CA GLY A 250 12.81 10.11 -18.69
C GLY A 250 12.77 9.73 -20.19
N ALA A 251 13.93 9.77 -20.85
CA ALA A 251 14.08 9.35 -22.24
C ALA A 251 14.38 7.85 -22.42
N GLY A 252 14.33 7.06 -21.33
CA GLY A 252 14.60 5.62 -21.36
C GLY A 252 16.09 5.24 -21.39
N THR A 253 17.02 6.19 -21.21
CA THR A 253 18.45 5.88 -21.17
C THR A 253 18.81 5.23 -19.84
N LEU A 254 19.53 4.11 -19.90
CA LEU A 254 19.99 3.36 -18.73
C LEU A 254 20.94 4.19 -17.86
N ARG A 255 20.74 4.16 -16.57
CA ARG A 255 21.67 4.64 -15.53
C ARG A 255 22.11 3.44 -14.71
N MET A 256 23.36 3.39 -14.33
CA MET A 256 23.97 2.33 -13.53
C MET A 256 24.66 2.95 -12.32
N SER A 257 24.55 2.29 -11.17
CA SER A 257 25.31 2.67 -9.98
C SER A 257 26.82 2.59 -10.23
N ALA A 258 27.59 3.34 -9.45
CA ALA A 258 29.05 3.33 -9.55
C ALA A 258 29.63 1.92 -9.37
N GLU A 259 29.09 1.16 -8.42
CA GLU A 259 29.51 -0.23 -8.15
C GLU A 259 29.24 -1.20 -9.30
N LEU A 260 28.12 -1.00 -10.02
CA LEU A 260 27.73 -1.89 -11.12
C LEU A 260 28.49 -1.60 -12.41
N GLN A 261 28.95 -0.37 -12.65
CA GLN A 261 29.61 0.03 -13.90
C GLN A 261 30.77 -0.88 -14.32
N PRO A 262 31.72 -1.28 -13.46
CA PRO A 262 32.80 -2.20 -13.85
C PRO A 262 32.31 -3.61 -14.18
N LEU A 263 31.16 -4.00 -13.72
CA LEU A 263 30.56 -5.33 -13.91
C LEU A 263 29.51 -5.36 -15.01
N ALA A 264 29.17 -4.24 -15.62
CA ALA A 264 28.05 -4.08 -16.57
C ALA A 264 28.05 -5.12 -17.69
N GLY A 265 29.22 -5.45 -18.25
CA GLY A 265 29.36 -6.45 -19.31
C GLY A 265 28.94 -7.87 -18.90
N ARG A 266 29.08 -8.23 -17.62
CA ARG A 266 28.65 -9.54 -17.09
C ARG A 266 27.12 -9.71 -17.09
N TYR A 267 26.42 -8.60 -17.02
CA TYR A 267 24.94 -8.54 -17.03
C TYR A 267 24.37 -8.14 -18.41
N GLY A 268 25.23 -8.06 -19.46
CA GLY A 268 24.80 -7.65 -20.79
C GLY A 268 24.38 -6.18 -20.89
N LEU A 269 24.75 -5.35 -19.91
CA LEU A 269 24.47 -3.92 -19.89
C LEU A 269 25.48 -3.16 -20.73
N LYS A 270 24.99 -2.29 -21.62
CA LYS A 270 25.83 -1.44 -22.46
C LYS A 270 25.71 0.01 -22.02
N LYS A 271 26.82 0.74 -22.04
CA LYS A 271 26.82 2.18 -21.84
C LYS A 271 25.92 2.82 -22.92
N ASN A 272 25.05 3.73 -22.53
CA ASN A 272 24.07 4.40 -23.40
C ASN A 272 22.94 3.49 -23.94
N LEU A 273 22.72 2.28 -23.39
CA LEU A 273 21.55 1.48 -23.70
C LEU A 273 20.28 2.30 -23.46
N ARG A 274 19.33 2.18 -24.38
CA ARG A 274 18.05 2.88 -24.30
C ARG A 274 16.91 1.92 -24.52
N ILE A 275 15.91 1.96 -23.63
CA ILE A 275 14.67 1.22 -23.77
C ILE A 275 13.58 2.08 -24.45
N ALA A 276 12.54 1.43 -24.98
CA ALA A 276 11.40 2.10 -25.61
C ALA A 276 10.50 2.71 -24.52
N ALA A 277 10.86 3.91 -24.06
CA ALA A 277 10.07 4.70 -23.10
C ALA A 277 9.32 5.81 -23.82
N ASN A 278 8.20 6.25 -23.24
CA ASN A 278 7.43 7.39 -23.69
C ASN A 278 7.21 8.40 -22.55
N GLU A 279 6.50 9.50 -22.82
CA GLU A 279 6.27 10.58 -21.85
C GLU A 279 5.55 10.10 -20.58
N ALA A 280 4.66 9.12 -20.68
CA ALA A 280 3.95 8.57 -19.53
C ALA A 280 4.88 7.86 -18.52
N ASN A 281 6.05 7.37 -18.94
CA ASN A 281 7.03 6.78 -18.03
C ASN A 281 7.80 7.83 -17.21
N ILE A 282 7.86 9.09 -17.66
CA ILE A 282 8.73 10.13 -17.06
C ILE A 282 8.51 10.29 -15.57
N PRO A 283 7.27 10.46 -15.05
CA PRO A 283 7.04 10.63 -13.63
C PRO A 283 7.48 9.41 -12.81
N TYR A 284 7.25 8.21 -13.31
CA TYR A 284 7.60 6.95 -12.65
C TYR A 284 9.10 6.69 -12.64
N PHE A 285 9.80 6.89 -13.75
CA PHE A 285 11.27 6.79 -13.80
C PHE A 285 11.95 7.83 -12.93
N ARG A 286 11.39 9.06 -12.86
CA ARG A 286 11.87 10.09 -11.93
C ARG A 286 11.68 9.64 -10.49
N TRP A 287 10.51 9.08 -10.17
CA TRP A 287 10.24 8.58 -8.83
C TRP A 287 11.21 7.47 -8.43
N HIS A 288 11.47 6.51 -9.31
CA HIS A 288 12.44 5.43 -9.09
C HIS A 288 13.85 5.99 -8.83
N ARG A 289 14.33 6.90 -9.67
CA ARG A 289 15.65 7.51 -9.47
C ARG A 289 15.77 8.25 -8.14
N ASN A 290 14.75 8.97 -7.76
CA ASN A 290 14.82 9.81 -6.56
C ASN A 290 14.66 9.03 -5.24
N ASN A 291 14.13 7.80 -5.28
CA ASN A 291 13.77 7.07 -4.06
C ASN A 291 14.45 5.70 -3.94
N PHE A 292 14.94 5.13 -5.03
CA PHE A 292 15.54 3.78 -5.03
C PHE A 292 16.94 3.73 -5.66
N PHE A 293 17.21 4.53 -6.69
CA PHE A 293 18.45 4.42 -7.43
C PHE A 293 19.66 4.81 -6.59
N MET A 294 20.65 3.92 -6.57
CA MET A 294 21.94 4.13 -5.88
C MET A 294 22.90 4.81 -6.85
N GLU A 295 23.05 6.13 -6.76
CA GLU A 295 23.88 6.90 -7.68
C GLU A 295 25.37 6.81 -7.30
N GLU A 296 25.70 6.59 -6.00
CA GLU A 296 27.07 6.47 -5.43
C GLU A 296 27.46 5.01 -5.19
#